data_fc6888fe8bdc0ffb77b1549f2194d293
#
_entry.id   fc6888fe8bdc0ffb77b1549f2194d293
#
_cell.length_a   1.000
_cell.length_b   1.000
_cell.length_c   1.000
_cell.angle_alpha   90.00
_cell.angle_beta   90.00
_cell.angle_gamma   90.00
#
_symmetry.space_group_name_H-M   'P 1'
#
loop_
_entity.id
_entity.type
_entity.pdbx_description
1 polymer ?
#
loop_
_entity_poly.entity_id
_entity_poly.type
_entity_poly.pdbx_seq_one_letter_code
_entity_poly.pdbx_strand_id
1 'polypeptide(L)'
;MFDKLGADTGYDCINNYAPSAQMADFLNALSATNDIPKTIIYSLNPNDNASIGTIIGCFQEKFPGKIQQGSAWWFNDHKVGMTDQMVSLANLGCLGNFIGMLTDSRSFLSYTRHEYFRRVLCALVGGWVENGEYPADMKS
;
A
#
# COMPACT_ATOMS: atom_id res chain seq x y z
N MET A 1 13.95 23.12 11.07
CA MET A 1 13.23 22.56 12.23
C MET A 1 13.58 21.09 12.41
N PHE A 2 13.55 20.28 11.36
CA PHE A 2 13.94 18.86 11.39
C PHE A 2 15.31 18.63 12.05
N ASP A 3 16.33 19.41 11.67
CA ASP A 3 17.69 19.31 12.23
C ASP A 3 17.77 19.58 13.74
N LYS A 4 16.79 20.30 14.30
CA LYS A 4 16.76 20.66 15.72
C LYS A 4 15.88 19.73 16.55
N LEU A 5 14.81 19.22 15.98
CA LEU A 5 13.76 18.50 16.69
C LEU A 5 13.72 17.01 16.35
N GLY A 6 14.33 16.62 15.23
CA GLY A 6 14.30 15.24 14.73
C GLY A 6 13.02 14.88 13.97
N ALA A 7 12.90 13.60 13.63
CA ALA A 7 11.75 13.05 12.93
C ALA A 7 10.52 12.96 13.85
N ASP A 8 9.34 12.84 13.27
CA ASP A 8 8.05 12.63 13.95
C ASP A 8 7.63 13.78 14.88
N THR A 9 8.08 14.99 14.57
CA THR A 9 7.76 16.19 15.38
C THR A 9 6.80 17.14 14.69
N GLY A 10 6.11 16.68 13.62
CA GLY A 10 5.08 17.45 12.93
C GLY A 10 5.61 18.38 11.83
N TYR A 11 6.86 18.23 11.45
CA TYR A 11 7.51 19.02 10.38
C TYR A 11 7.80 18.18 9.13
N ASP A 12 7.30 16.96 9.08
CA ASP A 12 7.44 16.08 7.93
C ASP A 12 6.47 16.49 6.82
N CYS A 13 6.84 16.23 5.59
CA CYS A 13 6.00 16.47 4.42
C CYS A 13 6.13 15.33 3.40
N ILE A 14 5.18 15.27 2.47
CA ILE A 14 5.27 14.35 1.33
C ILE A 14 6.49 14.72 0.50
N ASN A 15 7.31 13.70 0.18
CA ASN A 15 8.54 13.84 -0.57
C ASN A 15 8.39 13.24 -1.97
N ASN A 16 8.90 13.95 -2.98
CA ASN A 16 8.86 13.56 -4.40
C ASN A 16 10.21 13.05 -4.94
N TYR A 17 11.19 12.78 -4.10
CA TYR A 17 12.55 12.52 -4.54
C TYR A 17 12.93 11.04 -4.69
N ALA A 18 12.01 10.10 -4.51
CA ALA A 18 12.30 8.68 -4.68
C ALA A 18 12.03 8.24 -6.14
N PRO A 19 13.02 8.16 -7.02
CA PRO A 19 12.79 7.68 -8.37
C PRO A 19 12.46 6.19 -8.33
N SER A 20 11.33 5.81 -8.95
CA SER A 20 10.88 4.43 -9.09
C SER A 20 11.92 3.51 -9.74
N ALA A 21 12.83 4.06 -10.55
CA ALA A 21 13.95 3.34 -11.15
C ALA A 21 14.84 2.67 -10.09
N GLN A 22 15.16 3.35 -8.99
CA GLN A 22 16.01 2.77 -7.93
C GLN A 22 15.34 1.57 -7.25
N MET A 23 14.03 1.61 -7.09
CA MET A 23 13.27 0.47 -6.56
C MET A 23 13.31 -0.71 -7.54
N ALA A 24 13.13 -0.44 -8.83
CA ALA A 24 13.21 -1.46 -9.86
C ALA A 24 14.62 -2.08 -9.93
N ASP A 25 15.67 -1.27 -9.86
CA ASP A 25 17.07 -1.74 -9.84
C ASP A 25 17.34 -2.62 -8.61
N PHE A 26 16.86 -2.23 -7.44
CA PHE A 26 16.98 -3.01 -6.21
C PHE A 26 16.29 -4.38 -6.33
N LEU A 27 15.05 -4.42 -6.79
CA LEU A 27 14.32 -5.67 -6.98
C LEU A 27 14.96 -6.53 -8.07
N ASN A 28 15.44 -5.92 -9.14
CA ASN A 28 16.12 -6.61 -10.23
C ASN A 28 17.43 -7.27 -9.76
N ALA A 29 18.20 -6.59 -8.91
CA ALA A 29 19.41 -7.16 -8.33
C ALA A 29 19.13 -8.42 -7.49
N LEU A 30 18.06 -8.41 -6.69
CA LEU A 30 17.63 -9.57 -5.92
C LEU A 30 17.05 -10.68 -6.82
N SER A 31 16.35 -10.33 -7.88
CA SER A 31 15.79 -11.27 -8.85
C SER A 31 16.89 -12.00 -9.63
N ALA A 32 17.96 -11.31 -9.98
CA ALA A 32 19.09 -11.88 -10.72
C ALA A 32 19.76 -13.06 -10.00
N THR A 33 19.72 -13.08 -8.68
CA THR A 33 20.22 -14.18 -7.83
C THR A 33 19.13 -15.15 -7.38
N ASN A 34 17.88 -14.92 -7.79
CA ASN A 34 16.70 -15.67 -7.37
C ASN A 34 16.46 -15.61 -5.84
N ASP A 35 16.83 -14.51 -5.21
CA ASP A 35 16.82 -14.32 -3.77
C ASP A 35 15.77 -13.33 -3.27
N ILE A 36 14.77 -12.96 -4.09
CA ILE A 36 13.70 -12.05 -3.65
C ILE A 36 12.89 -12.73 -2.51
N PRO A 37 12.92 -12.19 -1.29
CA PRO A 37 12.06 -12.66 -0.21
C PRO A 37 10.62 -12.17 -0.40
N LYS A 38 9.69 -12.60 0.45
CA LYS A 38 8.40 -11.92 0.59
C LYS A 38 8.67 -10.49 1.08
N THR A 39 8.26 -9.52 0.27
CA THR A 39 8.63 -8.11 0.48
C THR A 39 7.40 -7.24 0.52
N ILE A 40 7.39 -6.28 1.43
CA ILE A 40 6.37 -5.24 1.52
C ILE A 40 7.05 -3.91 1.30
N ILE A 41 6.59 -3.17 0.29
CA ILE A 41 7.16 -1.87 -0.09
C ILE A 41 6.21 -0.77 0.40
N TYR A 42 6.75 0.15 1.16
CA TYR A 42 6.04 1.33 1.65
C TYR A 42 6.46 2.57 0.89
N SER A 43 5.51 3.47 0.66
CA SER A 43 5.77 4.79 0.11
C SER A 43 5.32 5.88 1.10
N LEU A 44 6.05 6.98 1.10
CA LEU A 44 5.70 8.20 1.83
C LEU A 44 4.96 9.21 0.94
N ASN A 45 4.63 8.83 -0.30
CA ASN A 45 4.02 9.70 -1.29
C ASN A 45 2.86 8.99 -2.00
N PRO A 46 1.63 9.47 -1.89
CA PRO A 46 0.48 8.86 -2.59
C PRO A 46 0.60 8.91 -4.11
N ASN A 47 1.39 9.85 -4.67
CA ASN A 47 1.62 9.92 -6.11
C ASN A 47 2.42 8.71 -6.64
N ASP A 48 3.10 7.97 -5.78
CA ASP A 48 3.88 6.79 -6.15
C ASP A 48 3.04 5.51 -6.25
N ASN A 49 1.78 5.52 -5.84
CA ASN A 49 0.95 4.32 -5.78
C ASN A 49 0.92 3.54 -7.10
N ALA A 50 0.66 4.22 -8.21
CA ALA A 50 0.60 3.58 -9.53
C ALA A 50 1.98 3.08 -9.99
N SER A 51 3.03 3.86 -9.76
CA SER A 51 4.40 3.50 -10.09
C SER A 51 4.85 2.26 -9.32
N ILE A 52 4.61 2.22 -8.02
CA ILE A 52 4.90 1.06 -7.17
C ILE A 52 4.08 -0.14 -7.62
N GLY A 53 2.77 0.03 -7.85
CA GLY A 53 1.89 -1.05 -8.28
C GLY A 53 2.36 -1.73 -9.55
N THR A 54 2.81 -0.97 -10.54
CA THR A 54 3.35 -1.52 -11.80
C THR A 54 4.69 -2.22 -11.62
N ILE A 55 5.60 -1.66 -10.82
CA ILE A 55 6.92 -2.26 -10.57
C ILE A 55 6.78 -3.58 -9.80
N ILE A 56 6.02 -3.63 -8.72
CA ILE A 56 5.84 -4.87 -7.97
C ILE A 56 5.20 -5.97 -8.82
N GLY A 57 4.36 -5.59 -9.79
CA GLY A 57 3.78 -6.53 -10.75
C GLY A 57 4.82 -7.25 -11.62
N CYS A 58 5.96 -6.62 -11.89
CA CYS A 58 7.05 -7.21 -12.67
C CYS A 58 7.83 -8.31 -11.93
N PHE A 59 7.72 -8.40 -10.60
CA PHE A 59 8.53 -9.27 -9.75
C PHE A 59 7.74 -10.28 -8.92
N GLN A 60 6.49 -10.55 -9.26
CA GLN A 60 5.63 -11.49 -8.50
C GLN A 60 6.07 -12.95 -8.58
N GLU A 61 6.80 -13.31 -9.62
CA GLU A 61 7.27 -14.68 -9.88
C GLU A 61 6.13 -15.73 -9.84
N LYS A 62 6.32 -16.83 -9.09
CA LYS A 62 5.39 -17.96 -9.03
C LYS A 62 4.31 -17.82 -7.94
N PHE A 63 4.49 -16.87 -7.03
CA PHE A 63 3.62 -16.74 -5.86
C PHE A 63 2.90 -15.40 -5.86
N PRO A 64 1.59 -15.37 -6.08
CA PRO A 64 0.80 -14.16 -5.93
C PRO A 64 1.02 -13.51 -4.55
N GLY A 65 1.21 -12.21 -4.53
CA GLY A 65 1.46 -11.50 -3.28
C GLY A 65 2.88 -11.67 -2.70
N LYS A 66 3.84 -12.15 -3.50
CA LYS A 66 5.25 -12.23 -3.08
C LYS A 66 5.81 -10.85 -2.75
N ILE A 67 5.49 -9.86 -3.60
CA ILE A 67 5.78 -8.46 -3.33
C ILE A 67 4.46 -7.72 -3.24
N GLN A 68 4.29 -6.95 -2.18
CA GLN A 68 3.07 -6.22 -1.90
C GLN A 68 3.39 -4.76 -1.61
N GLN A 69 2.44 -3.89 -1.93
CA GLN A 69 2.45 -2.53 -1.42
C GLN A 69 1.96 -2.55 0.03
N GLY A 70 2.66 -1.86 0.92
CA GLY A 70 2.25 -1.68 2.30
C GLY A 70 1.18 -0.60 2.44
N SER A 71 0.64 -0.47 3.64
CA SER A 71 -0.36 0.55 3.95
C SER A 71 0.19 1.96 3.68
N ALA A 72 -0.73 2.86 3.39
CA ALA A 72 -0.39 4.27 3.23
C ALA A 72 0.24 4.82 4.52
N TRP A 73 1.20 5.74 4.36
CA TRP A 73 1.80 6.49 5.45
C TRP A 73 0.77 7.40 6.14
N TRP A 74 1.02 7.83 7.36
CA TRP A 74 0.07 8.57 8.19
C TRP A 74 -0.54 9.84 7.53
N PHE A 75 0.11 10.47 6.56
CA PHE A 75 -0.52 11.50 5.72
C PHE A 75 -1.68 10.98 4.86
N ASN A 76 -1.74 9.69 4.60
CA ASN A 76 -2.75 9.03 3.78
C ASN A 76 -3.65 8.10 4.59
N ASP A 77 -3.48 8.03 5.91
CA ASP A 77 -4.31 7.23 6.82
C ASP A 77 -5.68 7.88 7.06
N HIS A 78 -6.31 8.31 6.00
CA HIS A 78 -7.67 8.85 6.00
C HIS A 78 -8.48 8.21 4.86
N LYS A 79 -9.80 8.35 4.93
CA LYS A 79 -10.72 7.68 4.00
C LYS A 79 -10.30 7.81 2.53
N VAL A 80 -10.01 9.01 2.06
CA VAL A 80 -9.67 9.27 0.65
C VAL A 80 -8.34 8.59 0.30
N GLY A 81 -7.29 8.83 1.07
CA GLY A 81 -5.96 8.24 0.81
C GLY A 81 -5.98 6.72 0.79
N MET A 82 -6.67 6.09 1.75
CA MET A 82 -6.82 4.62 1.76
C MET A 82 -7.64 4.12 0.58
N THR A 83 -8.72 4.81 0.22
CA THR A 83 -9.55 4.45 -0.94
C THR A 83 -8.74 4.55 -2.23
N ASP A 84 -8.02 5.64 -2.44
CA ASP A 84 -7.23 5.86 -3.66
C ASP A 84 -6.12 4.80 -3.79
N GLN A 85 -5.47 4.43 -2.68
CA GLN A 85 -4.49 3.37 -2.68
C GLN A 85 -5.11 2.01 -3.05
N MET A 86 -6.26 1.65 -2.45
CA MET A 86 -6.94 0.38 -2.74
C MET A 86 -7.45 0.33 -4.19
N VAL A 87 -7.97 1.43 -4.72
CA VAL A 87 -8.37 1.53 -6.13
C VAL A 87 -7.17 1.34 -7.06
N SER A 88 -6.04 2.00 -6.76
CA SER A 88 -4.80 1.82 -7.51
C SER A 88 -4.33 0.36 -7.49
N LEU A 89 -4.35 -0.29 -6.32
CA LEU A 89 -4.00 -1.71 -6.18
C LEU A 89 -4.94 -2.63 -6.94
N ALA A 90 -6.23 -2.38 -6.91
CA ALA A 90 -7.23 -3.16 -7.64
C ALA A 90 -7.03 -3.07 -9.16
N ASN A 91 -6.64 -1.90 -9.66
CA ASN A 91 -6.39 -1.68 -11.09
C ASN A 91 -5.08 -2.29 -11.60
N LEU A 92 -4.06 -2.40 -10.74
CA LEU A 92 -2.70 -2.77 -11.15
C LEU A 92 -2.25 -4.14 -10.64
N GLY A 93 -3.04 -4.77 -9.76
CA GLY A 93 -2.68 -6.02 -9.13
C GLY A 93 -3.87 -6.75 -8.53
N CYS A 94 -3.62 -7.54 -7.48
CA CYS A 94 -4.65 -8.28 -6.76
C CYS A 94 -4.88 -7.66 -5.38
N LEU A 95 -5.96 -6.90 -5.22
CA LEU A 95 -6.33 -6.29 -3.95
C LEU A 95 -6.50 -7.34 -2.83
N GLY A 96 -6.93 -8.56 -3.18
CA GLY A 96 -7.08 -9.65 -2.20
C GLY A 96 -5.78 -10.10 -1.52
N ASN A 97 -4.62 -9.75 -2.08
CA ASN A 97 -3.31 -10.01 -1.48
C ASN A 97 -2.79 -8.84 -0.63
N PHE A 98 -3.54 -7.75 -0.55
CA PHE A 98 -3.13 -6.59 0.23
C PHE A 98 -3.15 -6.91 1.72
N ILE A 99 -2.05 -6.63 2.41
CA ILE A 99 -1.92 -6.90 3.85
C ILE A 99 -2.82 -6.02 4.73
N GLY A 100 -3.41 -4.99 4.15
CA GLY A 100 -4.26 -4.04 4.85
C GLY A 100 -3.49 -2.96 5.59
N MET A 101 -4.20 -2.25 6.45
CA MET A 101 -3.67 -1.16 7.24
C MET A 101 -2.80 -1.66 8.39
N LEU A 102 -1.68 -1.00 8.60
CA LEU A 102 -0.90 -1.05 9.83
C LEU A 102 -1.14 0.23 10.63
N THR A 103 -1.18 0.14 11.95
CA THR A 103 -1.45 1.33 12.78
C THR A 103 -0.27 2.30 12.81
N ASP A 104 0.95 1.80 12.64
CA ASP A 104 2.18 2.55 12.79
C ASP A 104 2.16 3.47 14.04
N SER A 105 1.76 2.90 15.16
CA SER A 105 1.49 3.64 16.39
C SER A 105 2.06 2.90 17.60
N ARG A 106 2.51 3.68 18.58
CA ARG A 106 2.98 3.19 19.89
C ARG A 106 1.84 3.04 20.92
N SER A 107 0.60 3.40 20.54
CA SER A 107 -0.56 3.35 21.45
C SER A 107 -1.43 2.13 21.17
N PHE A 108 -1.79 1.40 22.20
CA PHE A 108 -2.78 0.31 22.12
C PHE A 108 -4.16 0.80 21.67
N LEU A 109 -4.51 2.05 21.94
CA LEU A 109 -5.77 2.65 21.48
C LEU A 109 -5.85 2.74 19.95
N SER A 110 -4.72 2.68 19.27
CA SER A 110 -4.65 2.72 17.80
C SER A 110 -5.16 1.45 17.13
N TYR A 111 -5.40 0.36 17.85
CA TYR A 111 -6.01 -0.85 17.29
C TYR A 111 -7.40 -0.60 16.71
N THR A 112 -8.12 0.41 17.18
CA THR A 112 -9.40 0.81 16.59
C THR A 112 -9.29 1.28 15.14
N ARG A 113 -8.09 1.66 14.68
CA ARG A 113 -7.82 2.05 13.29
C ARG A 113 -8.04 0.87 12.32
N HIS A 114 -7.85 -0.37 12.76
CA HIS A 114 -8.18 -1.55 11.96
C HIS A 114 -9.69 -1.66 11.69
N GLU A 115 -10.52 -1.29 12.65
CA GLU A 115 -11.98 -1.23 12.45
C GLU A 115 -12.34 -0.14 11.44
N TYR A 116 -11.72 1.02 11.55
CA TYR A 116 -11.90 2.10 10.59
C TYR A 116 -11.51 1.66 9.16
N PHE A 117 -10.35 1.02 9.01
CA PHE A 117 -9.90 0.50 7.73
C PHE A 117 -10.89 -0.53 7.15
N ARG A 118 -11.35 -1.50 7.95
CA ARG A 118 -12.33 -2.50 7.49
C ARG A 118 -13.61 -1.85 6.97
N ARG A 119 -14.09 -0.81 7.63
CA ARG A 119 -15.28 -0.06 7.16
C ARG A 119 -15.04 0.61 5.81
N VAL A 120 -13.87 1.21 5.61
CA VAL A 120 -13.50 1.83 4.33
C VAL A 120 -13.40 0.77 3.23
N LEU A 121 -12.72 -0.35 3.50
CA LEU A 121 -12.59 -1.47 2.56
C LEU A 121 -13.96 -2.06 2.20
N CYS A 122 -14.79 -2.38 3.20
CA CYS A 122 -16.12 -2.97 2.95
C CYS A 122 -17.03 -2.01 2.18
N ALA A 123 -16.97 -0.72 2.47
CA ALA A 123 -17.75 0.28 1.73
C ALA A 123 -17.29 0.38 0.27
N LEU A 124 -15.99 0.33 0.02
CA LEU A 124 -15.42 0.37 -1.33
C LEU A 124 -15.84 -0.86 -2.14
N VAL A 125 -15.55 -2.06 -1.62
CA VAL A 125 -15.85 -3.33 -2.32
C VAL A 125 -17.36 -3.53 -2.46
N GLY A 126 -18.14 -3.23 -1.42
CA GLY A 126 -19.59 -3.28 -1.46
C GLY A 126 -20.18 -2.37 -2.54
N GLY A 127 -19.65 -1.16 -2.68
CA GLY A 127 -20.03 -0.23 -3.75
C GLY A 127 -19.75 -0.81 -5.15
N TRP A 128 -18.60 -1.45 -5.34
CA TRP A 128 -18.30 -2.12 -6.62
C TRP A 128 -19.28 -3.27 -6.94
N VAL A 129 -19.66 -4.04 -5.91
CA VAL A 129 -20.66 -5.11 -6.08
C VAL A 129 -22.04 -4.52 -6.44
N GLU A 130 -22.48 -3.51 -5.71
CA GLU A 130 -23.77 -2.84 -5.97
C GLU A 130 -23.84 -2.22 -7.36
N ASN A 131 -22.73 -1.66 -7.85
CA ASN A 131 -22.62 -1.08 -9.19
C ASN A 131 -22.42 -2.13 -10.29
N GLY A 132 -22.28 -3.40 -9.96
CA GLY A 132 -22.01 -4.47 -10.93
C GLY A 132 -20.58 -4.49 -11.47
N GLU A 133 -19.65 -3.79 -10.83
CA GLU A 133 -18.23 -3.74 -11.19
C GLU A 133 -17.46 -4.98 -10.66
N TYR A 134 -18.01 -5.64 -9.66
CA TYR A 134 -17.46 -6.85 -9.05
C TYR A 134 -18.56 -7.91 -8.83
N PRO A 135 -18.28 -9.21 -9.03
CA PRO A 135 -19.28 -10.28 -8.84
C PRO A 135 -19.80 -10.32 -7.41
N ALA A 136 -21.11 -10.51 -7.26
CA ALA A 136 -21.79 -10.70 -5.97
C ALA A 136 -21.67 -12.14 -5.45
N ASP A 137 -20.52 -12.79 -5.62
CA ASP A 137 -20.27 -14.13 -5.11
C ASP A 137 -19.60 -14.10 -3.75
N MET A 138 -20.35 -14.43 -2.71
CA MET A 138 -19.85 -14.46 -1.33
C MET A 138 -18.93 -15.66 -1.02
N LYS A 139 -18.65 -16.50 -2.01
CA LYS A 139 -17.79 -17.69 -1.85
C LYS A 139 -16.41 -17.54 -2.48
N SER A 140 -16.20 -16.44 -3.19
CA SER A 140 -14.93 -16.11 -3.84
C SER A 140 -13.98 -15.34 -2.92
#